data_32146a5295dbc58a48c06797f068c718
#
_entry.id   32146a5295dbc58a48c06797f068c718
#
_cell.length_a   1.000
_cell.length_b   1.000
_cell.length_c   1.000
_cell.angle_alpha   90.00
_cell.angle_beta   90.00
_cell.angle_gamma   90.00
#
_symmetry.space_group_name_H-M   'P 1'
#
loop_
_entity.id
_entity.type
_entity.pdbx_description
1 polymer ?
#
loop_
_entity_poly.entity_id
_entity_poly.type
_entity_poly.pdbx_seq_one_letter_code
_entity_poly.pdbx_strand_id
1 'polypeptide(L)'
;MATPLVVSDVSKTFTMHLRGGVIIPVVDNVNFSLEAGKCAVLGGPSGIGKSSILKMVYGNYGVEAGQIIICHQGKLIDMAGADPRMVLSIRHETMGYVSQFLHALPRVSALDVVAEPLKQAGVNDEKAKISAAILLERLNLPERLWHLPPATFSGGEQQRVNIARGFISNHSVLLLDEPTASLDKTNREVVMELIQEKKEKGVALLGIFHDHDVREAVADKVIDVEQFATRDAA
;
A
#
# COMPACT_ATOMS: atom_id res chain seq x y z
N MET A 1 15.39 -11.43 13.90
CA MET A 1 15.27 -10.39 12.85
C MET A 1 14.50 -9.23 13.43
N ALA A 2 14.82 -7.98 13.09
CA ALA A 2 14.07 -6.83 13.56
C ALA A 2 12.65 -6.84 12.95
N THR A 3 11.64 -6.45 13.74
CA THR A 3 10.26 -6.30 13.27
C THR A 3 10.20 -5.20 12.20
N PRO A 4 9.69 -5.46 10.98
CA PRO A 4 9.74 -4.49 9.89
C PRO A 4 9.00 -3.19 10.18
N LEU A 5 7.87 -3.27 10.90
CA LEU A 5 7.04 -2.12 11.27
C LEU A 5 6.30 -2.37 12.58
N VAL A 6 6.29 -1.36 13.45
CA VAL A 6 5.54 -1.34 14.71
C VAL A 6 4.75 -0.04 14.80
N VAL A 7 3.47 -0.14 15.11
CA VAL A 7 2.55 0.97 15.38
C VAL A 7 2.20 0.90 16.86
N SER A 8 2.43 1.98 17.61
CA SER A 8 2.23 2.04 19.06
C SER A 8 1.47 3.30 19.46
N ASP A 9 0.33 3.11 20.12
CA ASP A 9 -0.52 4.15 20.73
C ASP A 9 -0.91 5.27 19.75
N VAL A 10 -1.08 4.94 18.46
CA VAL A 10 -1.34 5.93 17.42
C VAL A 10 -2.79 6.38 17.44
N SER A 11 -2.97 7.71 17.50
CA SER A 11 -4.29 8.35 17.49
C SER A 11 -4.38 9.40 16.37
N LYS A 12 -5.60 9.56 15.81
CA LYS A 12 -5.86 10.50 14.72
C LYS A 12 -7.25 11.08 14.79
N THR A 13 -7.28 12.41 14.72
CA THR A 13 -8.50 13.23 14.57
C THR A 13 -8.35 14.15 13.36
N PHE A 14 -9.41 14.38 12.62
CA PHE A 14 -9.46 15.41 11.57
C PHE A 14 -10.26 16.61 12.01
N THR A 15 -9.74 17.81 11.78
CA THR A 15 -10.47 19.06 11.98
C THR A 15 -10.92 19.61 10.62
N MET A 16 -12.22 19.70 10.40
CA MET A 16 -12.80 20.25 9.18
C MET A 16 -12.92 21.79 9.28
N HIS A 17 -11.84 22.50 9.03
CA HIS A 17 -11.80 23.97 9.14
C HIS A 17 -12.86 24.67 8.28
N LEU A 18 -13.14 24.18 7.07
CA LEU A 18 -14.14 24.74 6.15
C LEU A 18 -15.60 24.49 6.58
N ARG A 19 -15.82 23.68 7.60
CA ARG A 19 -17.14 23.35 8.17
C ARG A 19 -17.23 23.77 9.64
N GLY A 20 -16.72 24.95 9.97
CA GLY A 20 -16.83 25.50 11.33
C GLY A 20 -15.96 24.80 12.38
N GLY A 21 -14.89 24.12 11.96
CA GLY A 21 -13.97 23.48 12.92
C GLY A 21 -14.50 22.16 13.49
N VAL A 22 -15.41 21.47 12.79
CA VAL A 22 -15.93 20.15 13.23
C VAL A 22 -14.76 19.18 13.42
N ILE A 23 -14.69 18.57 14.58
CA ILE A 23 -13.70 17.59 14.99
C ILE A 23 -14.25 16.20 14.69
N ILE A 24 -13.50 15.40 13.93
CA ILE A 24 -13.86 14.02 13.57
C ILE A 24 -12.75 13.10 14.07
N PRO A 25 -12.91 12.50 15.26
CA PRO A 25 -12.01 11.47 15.73
C PRO A 25 -12.15 10.24 14.83
N VAL A 26 -11.04 9.64 14.42
CA VAL A 26 -11.02 8.52 13.46
C VAL A 26 -10.59 7.24 14.14
N VAL A 27 -9.43 7.25 14.79
CA VAL A 27 -8.90 6.11 15.53
C VAL A 27 -8.15 6.60 16.77
N ASP A 28 -8.18 5.77 17.80
CA ASP A 28 -7.49 6.04 19.06
C ASP A 28 -6.74 4.79 19.53
N ASN A 29 -5.53 5.01 20.04
CA ASN A 29 -4.71 3.97 20.65
C ASN A 29 -4.47 2.74 19.75
N VAL A 30 -4.13 2.96 18.47
CA VAL A 30 -3.85 1.89 17.50
C VAL A 30 -2.53 1.21 17.82
N ASN A 31 -2.58 -0.11 18.02
CA ASN A 31 -1.42 -0.91 18.39
C ASN A 31 -1.35 -2.19 17.54
N PHE A 32 -0.28 -2.35 16.74
CA PHE A 32 0.02 -3.60 16.04
C PHE A 32 1.46 -3.62 15.52
N SER A 33 1.90 -4.79 15.11
CA SER A 33 3.20 -4.97 14.43
C SER A 33 3.05 -5.84 13.19
N LEU A 34 3.93 -5.65 12.22
CA LEU A 34 4.07 -6.48 11.03
C LEU A 34 5.28 -7.40 11.18
N GLU A 35 5.11 -8.64 10.77
CA GLU A 35 6.14 -9.66 10.74
C GLU A 35 6.64 -9.86 9.30
N ALA A 36 7.94 -10.10 9.13
CA ALA A 36 8.52 -10.42 7.83
C ALA A 36 7.88 -11.69 7.24
N GLY A 37 7.53 -11.65 5.95
CA GLY A 37 6.90 -12.76 5.26
C GLY A 37 5.44 -13.02 5.64
N LYS A 38 4.78 -12.07 6.31
CA LYS A 38 3.38 -12.17 6.72
C LYS A 38 2.53 -11.04 6.16
N CYS A 39 1.26 -11.35 5.93
CA CYS A 39 0.25 -10.38 5.53
C CYS A 39 -0.72 -10.13 6.70
N ALA A 40 -0.68 -8.92 7.26
CA ALA A 40 -1.69 -8.43 8.19
C ALA A 40 -2.78 -7.70 7.42
N VAL A 41 -4.05 -7.94 7.78
CA VAL A 41 -5.19 -7.31 7.13
C VAL A 41 -5.96 -6.46 8.13
N LEU A 42 -6.23 -5.21 7.77
CA LEU A 42 -7.10 -4.32 8.56
C LEU A 42 -8.56 -4.71 8.32
N GLY A 43 -9.19 -5.26 9.35
CA GLY A 43 -10.61 -5.65 9.38
C GLY A 43 -11.52 -4.56 9.93
N GLY A 44 -12.83 -4.71 9.70
CA GLY A 44 -13.87 -3.81 10.18
C GLY A 44 -14.71 -3.17 9.07
N PRO A 45 -15.86 -2.53 9.39
CA PRO A 45 -16.78 -1.95 8.44
C PRO A 45 -16.16 -0.79 7.63
N SER A 46 -16.84 -0.39 6.54
CA SER A 46 -16.44 0.80 5.78
C SER A 46 -16.54 2.06 6.64
N GLY A 47 -15.60 2.98 6.46
CA GLY A 47 -15.57 4.23 7.21
C GLY A 47 -14.90 4.17 8.59
N ILE A 48 -14.56 2.98 9.11
CA ILE A 48 -13.98 2.82 10.47
C ILE A 48 -12.54 3.35 10.63
N GLY A 49 -11.90 3.83 9.56
CA GLY A 49 -10.53 4.38 9.64
C GLY A 49 -9.41 3.51 9.04
N LYS A 50 -9.73 2.36 8.40
CA LYS A 50 -8.71 1.47 7.81
C LYS A 50 -7.73 2.17 6.86
N SER A 51 -8.25 2.90 5.85
CA SER A 51 -7.41 3.65 4.91
C SER A 51 -6.68 4.82 5.57
N SER A 52 -7.21 5.37 6.67
CA SER A 52 -6.51 6.39 7.46
C SER A 52 -5.28 5.80 8.15
N ILE A 53 -5.39 4.58 8.71
CA ILE A 53 -4.25 3.85 9.29
C ILE A 53 -3.18 3.60 8.20
N LEU A 54 -3.55 3.08 7.04
CA LEU A 54 -2.59 2.88 5.93
C LEU A 54 -1.90 4.18 5.53
N LYS A 55 -2.65 5.29 5.42
CA LYS A 55 -2.10 6.60 5.06
C LYS A 55 -1.21 7.20 6.13
N MET A 56 -1.47 6.94 7.42
CA MET A 56 -0.57 7.29 8.51
C MET A 56 0.73 6.48 8.46
N VAL A 57 0.64 5.17 8.29
CA VAL A 57 1.80 4.28 8.14
C VAL A 57 2.65 4.71 6.93
N TYR A 58 2.03 5.09 5.81
CA TYR A 58 2.74 5.60 4.63
C TYR A 58 3.28 7.03 4.81
N GLY A 59 2.89 7.73 5.89
CA GLY A 59 3.28 9.11 6.16
C GLY A 59 2.54 10.16 5.31
N ASN A 60 1.40 9.82 4.71
CA ASN A 60 0.53 10.80 4.03
C ASN A 60 -0.28 11.63 5.03
N TYR A 61 -0.61 11.04 6.17
CA TYR A 61 -1.27 11.72 7.29
C TYR A 61 -0.33 11.76 8.49
N GLY A 62 -0.19 12.93 9.10
CA GLY A 62 0.49 13.07 10.38
C GLY A 62 -0.34 12.39 11.48
N VAL A 63 0.32 11.84 12.48
CA VAL A 63 -0.30 11.32 13.71
C VAL A 63 -0.34 12.41 14.78
N GLU A 64 -1.30 12.34 15.70
CA GLU A 64 -1.43 13.29 16.81
C GLU A 64 -0.74 12.78 18.07
N ALA A 65 -0.75 11.48 18.26
CA ALA A 65 -0.07 10.80 19.35
C ALA A 65 0.45 9.45 18.88
N GLY A 66 1.38 8.85 19.61
CA GLY A 66 1.96 7.55 19.34
C GLY A 66 3.14 7.60 18.38
N GLN A 67 3.58 6.43 17.96
CA GLN A 67 4.77 6.23 17.13
C GLN A 67 4.50 5.18 16.04
N ILE A 68 5.15 5.37 14.88
CA ILE A 68 5.18 4.40 13.78
C ILE A 68 6.63 4.11 13.45
N ILE A 69 7.15 3.05 14.05
CA ILE A 69 8.56 2.67 13.91
C ILE A 69 8.71 1.73 12.71
N ILE A 70 9.58 2.11 11.77
CA ILE A 70 9.95 1.27 10.62
C ILE A 70 11.45 0.95 10.64
N CYS A 71 11.80 -0.27 10.24
CA CYS A 71 13.19 -0.66 10.02
C CYS A 71 13.63 -0.22 8.62
N HIS A 72 14.43 0.85 8.53
CA HIS A 72 14.98 1.40 7.29
C HIS A 72 16.49 1.33 7.31
N GLN A 73 17.10 0.65 6.35
CA GLN A 73 18.57 0.45 6.25
C GLN A 73 19.19 -0.04 7.58
N GLY A 74 18.51 -0.97 8.28
CA GLY A 74 18.96 -1.53 9.55
C GLY A 74 18.79 -0.62 10.78
N LYS A 75 18.19 0.57 10.62
CA LYS A 75 17.89 1.51 11.71
C LYS A 75 16.38 1.58 11.95
N LEU A 76 16.00 1.79 13.21
CA LEU A 76 14.61 2.03 13.58
C LEU A 76 14.32 3.53 13.47
N ILE A 77 13.39 3.90 12.60
CA ILE A 77 12.99 5.27 12.34
C ILE A 77 11.52 5.45 12.72
N ASP A 78 11.22 6.49 13.49
CA ASP A 78 9.84 6.88 13.77
C ASP A 78 9.31 7.75 12.62
N MET A 79 8.38 7.21 11.85
CA MET A 79 7.72 7.91 10.74
C MET A 79 6.91 9.12 11.20
N ALA A 80 6.39 9.10 12.44
CA ALA A 80 5.58 10.19 12.98
C ALA A 80 6.39 11.49 13.19
N GLY A 81 7.66 11.33 13.56
CA GLY A 81 8.60 12.45 13.79
C GLY A 81 9.62 12.66 12.69
N ALA A 82 9.60 11.86 11.62
CA ALA A 82 10.61 11.92 10.57
C ALA A 82 10.50 13.21 9.72
N ASP A 83 11.64 13.75 9.32
CA ASP A 83 11.65 14.84 8.35
C ASP A 83 11.18 14.36 6.95
N PRO A 84 10.68 15.28 6.09
CA PRO A 84 10.13 14.90 4.79
C PRO A 84 11.13 14.16 3.88
N ARG A 85 12.42 14.40 3.98
CA ARG A 85 13.44 13.72 3.16
C ARG A 85 13.59 12.27 3.61
N MET A 86 13.55 12.03 4.93
CA MET A 86 13.57 10.68 5.48
C MET A 86 12.32 9.90 5.07
N VAL A 87 11.13 10.50 5.12
CA VAL A 87 9.88 9.87 4.65
C VAL A 87 9.99 9.50 3.18
N LEU A 88 10.54 10.37 2.32
CA LEU A 88 10.75 10.08 0.91
C LEU A 88 11.76 8.95 0.69
N SER A 89 12.87 8.91 1.44
CA SER A 89 13.83 7.80 1.38
C SER A 89 13.19 6.45 1.74
N ILE A 90 12.40 6.43 2.82
CA ILE A 90 11.68 5.22 3.26
C ILE A 90 10.69 4.75 2.18
N ARG A 91 9.92 5.65 1.57
CA ARG A 91 8.98 5.32 0.48
C ARG A 91 9.69 4.81 -0.77
N HIS A 92 10.87 5.31 -1.03
CA HIS A 92 11.64 4.91 -2.19
C HIS A 92 12.31 3.53 -2.02
N GLU A 93 12.84 3.23 -0.83
CA GLU A 93 13.71 2.08 -0.62
C GLU A 93 13.09 0.96 0.22
N THR A 94 12.15 1.28 1.10
CA THR A 94 11.71 0.35 2.16
C THR A 94 10.23 0.03 2.09
N MET A 95 9.37 1.00 1.71
CA MET A 95 7.92 0.88 1.81
C MET A 95 7.23 1.17 0.46
N GLY A 96 6.68 0.15 -0.16
CA GLY A 96 5.81 0.30 -1.33
C GLY A 96 4.35 0.56 -0.94
N TYR A 97 3.59 1.14 -1.85
CA TYR A 97 2.16 1.39 -1.65
C TYR A 97 1.37 1.19 -2.95
N VAL A 98 0.42 0.27 -2.91
CA VAL A 98 -0.61 0.12 -3.94
C VAL A 98 -1.86 0.84 -3.44
N SER A 99 -2.13 2.01 -4.02
CA SER A 99 -3.30 2.83 -3.68
C SER A 99 -4.57 2.28 -4.32
N GLN A 100 -5.73 2.69 -3.83
CA GLN A 100 -7.04 2.33 -4.39
C GLN A 100 -7.18 2.79 -5.85
N PHE A 101 -6.58 3.92 -6.21
CA PHE A 101 -6.60 4.48 -7.57
C PHE A 101 -5.19 4.76 -8.07
N LEU A 102 -4.96 4.48 -9.36
CA LEU A 102 -3.70 4.80 -10.00
C LEU A 102 -3.55 6.31 -10.18
N HIS A 103 -2.51 6.88 -9.58
CA HIS A 103 -2.07 8.25 -9.86
C HIS A 103 -0.98 8.22 -10.93
N ALA A 104 -1.40 8.10 -12.21
CA ALA A 104 -0.46 8.12 -13.33
C ALA A 104 -0.29 9.53 -13.90
N LEU A 105 0.93 9.86 -14.30
CA LEU A 105 1.22 11.10 -15.01
C LEU A 105 0.61 11.05 -16.41
N PRO A 106 -0.01 12.13 -16.91
CA PRO A 106 -0.48 12.22 -18.29
C PRO A 106 0.67 11.98 -19.28
N ARG A 107 0.38 11.29 -20.38
CA ARG A 107 1.33 11.04 -21.48
C ARG A 107 2.49 10.12 -21.16
N VAL A 108 2.52 9.43 -20.02
CA VAL A 108 3.49 8.39 -19.69
C VAL A 108 2.87 7.04 -20.00
N SER A 109 3.58 6.17 -20.71
CA SER A 109 3.08 4.84 -21.08
C SER A 109 2.91 3.93 -19.85
N ALA A 110 2.02 2.93 -19.93
CA ALA A 110 1.84 1.96 -18.85
C ALA A 110 3.15 1.22 -18.53
N LEU A 111 3.92 0.87 -19.56
CA LEU A 111 5.22 0.23 -19.41
C LEU A 111 6.21 1.10 -18.64
N ASP A 112 6.29 2.41 -18.96
CA ASP A 112 7.17 3.34 -18.25
C ASP A 112 6.69 3.61 -16.81
N VAL A 113 5.37 3.71 -16.58
CA VAL A 113 4.79 3.86 -15.23
C VAL A 113 5.18 2.68 -14.34
N VAL A 114 5.15 1.46 -14.86
CA VAL A 114 5.51 0.25 -14.09
C VAL A 114 7.02 0.12 -13.94
N ALA A 115 7.82 0.49 -14.95
CA ALA A 115 9.28 0.41 -14.89
C ALA A 115 9.92 1.48 -13.97
N GLU A 116 9.23 2.60 -13.74
CA GLU A 116 9.76 3.77 -13.04
C GLU A 116 10.36 3.45 -11.65
N PRO A 117 9.72 2.67 -10.77
CA PRO A 117 10.30 2.35 -9.46
C PRO A 117 11.65 1.62 -9.55
N LEU A 118 11.84 0.75 -10.54
CA LEU A 118 13.12 0.08 -10.75
C LEU A 118 14.20 1.03 -11.30
N LYS A 119 13.80 1.96 -12.19
CA LYS A 119 14.73 2.98 -12.71
C LYS A 119 15.20 3.90 -11.60
N GLN A 120 14.30 4.33 -10.71
CA GLN A 120 14.64 5.11 -9.53
C GLN A 120 15.59 4.35 -8.58
N ALA A 121 15.44 3.02 -8.48
CA ALA A 121 16.36 2.16 -7.74
C ALA A 121 17.69 1.88 -8.46
N GLY A 122 17.97 2.56 -9.58
CA GLY A 122 19.23 2.45 -10.34
C GLY A 122 19.30 1.30 -11.34
N VAL A 123 18.18 0.60 -11.59
CA VAL A 123 18.14 -0.45 -12.62
C VAL A 123 18.15 0.21 -14.01
N ASN A 124 18.94 -0.36 -14.92
CA ASN A 124 18.99 0.08 -16.32
C ASN A 124 17.59 0.08 -16.96
N ASP A 125 17.30 1.09 -17.80
CA ASP A 125 15.99 1.31 -18.43
C ASP A 125 15.45 0.07 -19.17
N GLU A 126 16.30 -0.58 -19.97
CA GLU A 126 15.92 -1.77 -20.73
C GLU A 126 15.53 -2.93 -19.82
N LYS A 127 16.32 -3.21 -18.77
CA LYS A 127 16.01 -4.26 -17.77
C LYS A 127 14.75 -3.93 -16.97
N ALA A 128 14.57 -2.67 -16.61
CA ALA A 128 13.38 -2.23 -15.90
C ALA A 128 12.11 -2.43 -16.75
N LYS A 129 12.16 -2.10 -18.04
CA LYS A 129 11.07 -2.31 -18.99
C LYS A 129 10.77 -3.78 -19.24
N ILE A 130 11.79 -4.64 -19.35
CA ILE A 130 11.60 -6.09 -19.46
C ILE A 130 10.86 -6.62 -18.24
N SER A 131 11.28 -6.24 -17.03
CA SER A 131 10.61 -6.65 -15.80
C SER A 131 9.17 -6.13 -15.71
N ALA A 132 8.92 -4.90 -16.17
CA ALA A 132 7.60 -4.31 -16.24
C ALA A 132 6.69 -5.07 -17.23
N ALA A 133 7.20 -5.42 -18.41
CA ALA A 133 6.49 -6.18 -19.44
C ALA A 133 6.03 -7.55 -18.91
N ILE A 134 6.94 -8.29 -18.27
CA ILE A 134 6.63 -9.60 -17.66
C ILE A 134 5.49 -9.47 -16.63
N LEU A 135 5.52 -8.42 -15.81
CA LEU A 135 4.49 -8.24 -14.77
C LEU A 135 3.15 -7.77 -15.34
N LEU A 136 3.17 -6.93 -16.39
CA LEU A 136 1.97 -6.51 -17.11
C LEU A 136 1.31 -7.69 -17.85
N GLU A 137 2.09 -8.55 -18.50
CA GLU A 137 1.63 -9.76 -19.14
C GLU A 137 0.97 -10.69 -18.10
N ARG A 138 1.64 -10.94 -16.98
CA ARG A 138 1.13 -11.76 -15.89
C ARG A 138 -0.20 -11.24 -15.31
N LEU A 139 -0.38 -9.93 -15.27
CA LEU A 139 -1.63 -9.27 -14.85
C LEU A 139 -2.64 -9.17 -16.02
N ASN A 140 -2.45 -9.89 -17.10
CA ASN A 140 -3.35 -9.93 -18.26
C ASN A 140 -3.66 -8.54 -18.86
N LEU A 141 -2.69 -7.60 -18.83
CA LEU A 141 -2.83 -6.35 -19.54
C LEU A 141 -2.44 -6.56 -21.00
N PRO A 142 -3.34 -6.32 -21.98
CA PRO A 142 -3.04 -6.53 -23.39
C PRO A 142 -1.83 -5.71 -23.85
N GLU A 143 -0.91 -6.34 -24.61
CA GLU A 143 0.35 -5.71 -25.06
C GLU A 143 0.11 -4.40 -25.82
N ARG A 144 -0.98 -4.31 -26.61
CA ARG A 144 -1.40 -3.08 -27.33
C ARG A 144 -1.59 -1.87 -26.43
N LEU A 145 -1.80 -2.07 -25.11
CA LEU A 145 -1.97 -1.01 -24.12
C LEU A 145 -0.67 -0.57 -23.46
N TRP A 146 0.39 -1.37 -23.56
CA TRP A 146 1.63 -1.10 -22.82
C TRP A 146 2.28 0.25 -23.16
N HIS A 147 2.14 0.68 -24.42
CA HIS A 147 2.70 1.94 -24.93
C HIS A 147 1.71 3.12 -24.84
N LEU A 148 0.52 2.92 -24.28
CA LEU A 148 -0.49 3.95 -24.12
C LEU A 148 -0.52 4.46 -22.66
N PRO A 149 -0.94 5.73 -22.46
CA PRO A 149 -1.11 6.28 -21.10
C PRO A 149 -2.26 5.60 -20.35
N PRO A 150 -2.06 5.17 -19.10
CA PRO A 150 -3.12 4.51 -18.30
C PRO A 150 -4.37 5.38 -18.07
N ALA A 151 -4.27 6.71 -18.20
CA ALA A 151 -5.42 7.61 -18.07
C ALA A 151 -6.56 7.32 -19.07
N THR A 152 -6.26 6.59 -20.16
CA THR A 152 -7.23 6.20 -21.19
C THR A 152 -7.83 4.80 -20.97
N PHE A 153 -7.43 4.11 -19.93
CA PHE A 153 -7.79 2.72 -19.66
C PHE A 153 -9.09 2.62 -18.84
N SER A 154 -9.74 1.44 -18.90
CA SER A 154 -10.80 1.09 -17.95
C SER A 154 -10.28 1.02 -16.51
N GLY A 155 -11.17 1.13 -15.51
CA GLY A 155 -10.79 1.07 -14.10
C GLY A 155 -10.01 -0.19 -13.75
N GLY A 156 -10.40 -1.36 -14.27
CA GLY A 156 -9.69 -2.62 -14.05
C GLY A 156 -8.31 -2.66 -14.71
N GLU A 157 -8.14 -2.08 -15.91
CA GLU A 157 -6.84 -1.97 -16.57
C GLU A 157 -5.91 -1.00 -15.81
N GLN A 158 -6.44 0.14 -15.35
CA GLN A 158 -5.68 1.06 -14.50
C GLN A 158 -5.23 0.38 -13.20
N GLN A 159 -6.11 -0.40 -12.57
CA GLN A 159 -5.79 -1.11 -11.34
C GLN A 159 -4.70 -2.15 -11.56
N ARG A 160 -4.69 -2.88 -12.68
CA ARG A 160 -3.61 -3.82 -13.02
C ARG A 160 -2.27 -3.12 -13.20
N VAL A 161 -2.23 -1.94 -13.83
CA VAL A 161 -1.02 -1.11 -13.92
C VAL A 161 -0.56 -0.64 -12.52
N ASN A 162 -1.50 -0.24 -11.66
CA ASN A 162 -1.21 0.18 -10.29
C ASN A 162 -0.58 -0.95 -9.46
N ILE A 163 -1.15 -2.15 -9.56
CA ILE A 163 -0.63 -3.35 -8.91
C ILE A 163 0.77 -3.67 -9.44
N ALA A 164 0.95 -3.73 -10.77
CA ALA A 164 2.25 -3.97 -11.39
C ALA A 164 3.31 -3.00 -10.86
N ARG A 165 3.01 -1.70 -10.82
CA ARG A 165 3.89 -0.66 -10.30
C ARG A 165 4.28 -0.87 -8.84
N GLY A 166 3.31 -1.27 -7.99
CA GLY A 166 3.58 -1.50 -6.57
C GLY A 166 4.36 -2.78 -6.30
N PHE A 167 4.12 -3.82 -7.10
CA PHE A 167 4.75 -5.13 -6.90
C PHE A 167 6.11 -5.29 -7.57
N ILE A 168 6.49 -4.40 -8.50
CA ILE A 168 7.77 -4.53 -9.24
C ILE A 168 8.99 -4.33 -8.35
N SER A 169 8.88 -3.52 -7.30
CA SER A 169 9.99 -3.18 -6.40
C SER A 169 10.21 -4.22 -5.30
N ASN A 170 11.43 -4.25 -4.76
CA ASN A 170 11.83 -5.14 -3.68
C ASN A 170 11.79 -4.43 -2.30
N HIS A 171 10.67 -3.76 -2.00
CA HIS A 171 10.46 -3.16 -0.68
C HIS A 171 10.33 -4.24 0.40
N SER A 172 10.79 -3.96 1.61
CA SER A 172 10.63 -4.86 2.77
C SER A 172 9.26 -4.75 3.41
N VAL A 173 8.53 -3.65 3.17
CA VAL A 173 7.14 -3.43 3.58
C VAL A 173 6.31 -3.06 2.35
N LEU A 174 5.13 -3.65 2.19
CA LEU A 174 4.20 -3.33 1.11
C LEU A 174 2.80 -3.07 1.67
N LEU A 175 2.27 -1.89 1.40
CA LEU A 175 0.92 -1.47 1.78
C LEU A 175 -0.04 -1.66 0.60
N LEU A 176 -1.21 -2.25 0.86
CA LEU A 176 -2.20 -2.61 -0.15
C LEU A 176 -3.57 -2.01 0.23
N ASP A 177 -4.01 -0.97 -0.48
CA ASP A 177 -5.30 -0.31 -0.25
C ASP A 177 -6.31 -0.78 -1.31
N GLU A 178 -7.09 -1.80 -1.00
CA GLU A 178 -8.12 -2.41 -1.85
C GLU A 178 -7.62 -2.80 -3.26
N PRO A 179 -6.52 -3.55 -3.39
CA PRO A 179 -5.91 -3.80 -4.69
C PRO A 179 -6.80 -4.59 -5.64
N THR A 180 -7.80 -5.32 -5.14
CA THR A 180 -8.64 -6.24 -5.92
C THR A 180 -10.04 -5.72 -6.24
N ALA A 181 -10.43 -4.54 -5.76
CA ALA A 181 -11.80 -4.02 -5.82
C ALA A 181 -12.41 -3.93 -7.23
N SER A 182 -11.59 -3.70 -8.27
CA SER A 182 -12.04 -3.54 -9.66
C SER A 182 -11.60 -4.68 -10.57
N LEU A 183 -11.22 -5.84 -10.00
CA LEU A 183 -10.70 -6.98 -10.74
C LEU A 183 -11.73 -8.12 -10.86
N ASP A 184 -11.71 -8.79 -12.02
CA ASP A 184 -12.37 -10.07 -12.20
C ASP A 184 -11.69 -11.20 -11.40
N LYS A 185 -12.32 -12.37 -11.35
CA LYS A 185 -11.83 -13.51 -10.58
C LYS A 185 -10.42 -13.93 -10.98
N THR A 186 -10.14 -14.04 -12.28
CA THR A 186 -8.82 -14.46 -12.79
C THR A 186 -7.72 -13.51 -12.37
N ASN A 187 -7.93 -12.19 -12.48
CA ASN A 187 -6.95 -11.21 -12.06
C ASN A 187 -6.79 -11.13 -10.54
N ARG A 188 -7.85 -11.42 -9.74
CA ARG A 188 -7.71 -11.56 -8.28
C ARG A 188 -6.80 -12.73 -7.89
N GLU A 189 -6.93 -13.88 -8.58
CA GLU A 189 -6.07 -15.05 -8.36
C GLU A 189 -4.59 -14.69 -8.62
N VAL A 190 -4.29 -13.98 -9.70
CA VAL A 190 -2.93 -13.48 -9.98
C VAL A 190 -2.40 -12.57 -8.86
N VAL A 191 -3.24 -11.68 -8.33
CA VAL A 191 -2.83 -10.80 -7.21
C VAL A 191 -2.55 -11.59 -5.94
N MET A 192 -3.36 -12.62 -5.63
CA MET A 192 -3.11 -13.52 -4.48
C MET A 192 -1.76 -14.25 -4.62
N GLU A 193 -1.43 -14.76 -5.83
CA GLU A 193 -0.12 -15.35 -6.11
C GLU A 193 1.02 -14.35 -5.89
N LEU A 194 0.89 -13.12 -6.42
CA LEU A 194 1.89 -12.07 -6.24
C LEU A 194 2.10 -11.72 -4.75
N ILE A 195 1.03 -11.69 -3.95
CA ILE A 195 1.11 -11.50 -2.50
C ILE A 195 1.88 -12.66 -1.87
N GLN A 196 1.55 -13.90 -2.23
CA GLN A 196 2.23 -15.08 -1.71
C GLN A 196 3.74 -15.07 -2.02
N GLU A 197 4.11 -14.74 -3.26
CA GLU A 197 5.52 -14.60 -3.65
C GLU A 197 6.27 -13.52 -2.84
N LYS A 198 5.59 -12.39 -2.54
CA LYS A 198 6.17 -11.36 -1.67
C LYS A 198 6.36 -11.85 -0.25
N LYS A 199 5.40 -12.63 0.30
CA LYS A 199 5.54 -13.27 1.61
C LYS A 199 6.75 -14.22 1.64
N GLU A 200 6.91 -15.07 0.64
CA GLU A 200 8.03 -16.02 0.52
C GLU A 200 9.39 -15.31 0.42
N LYS A 201 9.42 -14.10 -0.15
CA LYS A 201 10.61 -13.23 -0.18
C LYS A 201 10.84 -12.47 1.12
N GLY A 202 10.02 -12.70 2.15
CA GLY A 202 10.16 -12.06 3.46
C GLY A 202 9.58 -10.64 3.54
N VAL A 203 8.80 -10.19 2.56
CA VAL A 203 8.14 -8.87 2.61
C VAL A 203 7.03 -8.89 3.65
N ALA A 204 6.96 -7.87 4.49
CA ALA A 204 5.84 -7.66 5.41
C ALA A 204 4.73 -6.89 4.68
N LEU A 205 3.50 -7.41 4.70
CA LEU A 205 2.37 -6.77 4.02
C LEU A 205 1.33 -6.27 5.02
N LEU A 206 0.76 -5.10 4.74
CA LEU A 206 -0.42 -4.58 5.44
C LEU A 206 -1.46 -4.23 4.39
N GLY A 207 -2.64 -4.87 4.45
CA GLY A 207 -3.64 -4.72 3.41
C GLY A 207 -5.05 -4.42 3.91
N ILE A 208 -5.85 -3.82 3.03
CA ILE A 208 -7.30 -3.74 3.13
C ILE A 208 -7.88 -4.52 1.95
N PHE A 209 -8.78 -5.46 2.24
CA PHE A 209 -9.45 -6.27 1.23
C PHE A 209 -10.94 -6.33 1.55
N HIS A 210 -11.78 -5.98 0.57
CA HIS A 210 -13.23 -6.10 0.69
C HIS A 210 -13.73 -7.51 0.35
N ASP A 211 -13.09 -8.17 -0.62
CA ASP A 211 -13.41 -9.54 -0.99
C ASP A 211 -13.03 -10.50 0.13
N HIS A 212 -14.03 -11.24 0.66
CA HIS A 212 -13.83 -12.20 1.76
C HIS A 212 -12.86 -13.32 1.35
N ASP A 213 -13.05 -13.88 0.17
CA ASP A 213 -12.24 -15.01 -0.34
C ASP A 213 -10.76 -14.61 -0.48
N VAL A 214 -10.50 -13.40 -1.02
CA VAL A 214 -9.14 -12.87 -1.12
C VAL A 214 -8.54 -12.66 0.26
N ARG A 215 -9.30 -12.03 1.18
CA ARG A 215 -8.85 -11.78 2.54
C ARG A 215 -8.48 -13.06 3.27
N GLU A 216 -9.31 -14.10 3.19
CA GLU A 216 -9.02 -15.41 3.81
C GLU A 216 -7.79 -16.08 3.21
N ALA A 217 -7.60 -15.97 1.89
CA ALA A 217 -6.47 -16.59 1.21
C ALA A 217 -5.12 -15.94 1.53
N VAL A 218 -5.08 -14.61 1.74
CA VAL A 218 -3.82 -13.88 1.90
C VAL A 218 -3.46 -13.57 3.35
N ALA A 219 -4.45 -13.45 4.26
CA ALA A 219 -4.24 -12.98 5.63
C ALA A 219 -3.59 -14.04 6.51
N ASP A 220 -2.47 -13.69 7.13
CA ASP A 220 -1.91 -14.46 8.26
C ASP A 220 -2.45 -13.93 9.60
N LYS A 221 -2.84 -12.65 9.65
CA LYS A 221 -3.39 -11.99 10.82
C LYS A 221 -4.45 -10.96 10.41
N VAL A 222 -5.54 -10.89 11.13
CA VAL A 222 -6.53 -9.81 11.01
C VAL A 222 -6.38 -8.87 12.20
N ILE A 223 -6.25 -7.58 11.92
CA ILE A 223 -6.24 -6.51 12.91
C ILE A 223 -7.63 -5.90 12.89
N ASP A 224 -8.40 -6.14 13.93
CA ASP A 224 -9.73 -5.56 14.06
C ASP A 224 -9.65 -4.08 14.41
N VAL A 225 -10.03 -3.22 13.45
CA VAL A 225 -9.95 -1.77 13.60
C VAL A 225 -11.10 -1.23 14.48
N GLU A 226 -12.18 -2.00 14.67
CA GLU A 226 -13.29 -1.57 15.54
C GLU A 226 -12.84 -1.34 17.00
N GLN A 227 -11.85 -2.10 17.47
CA GLN A 227 -11.28 -1.91 18.81
C GLN A 227 -10.57 -0.57 19.01
N PHE A 228 -10.21 0.12 17.92
CA PHE A 228 -9.56 1.43 17.91
C PHE A 228 -10.49 2.57 17.48
N ALA A 229 -11.74 2.25 17.13
CA ALA A 229 -12.72 3.24 16.72
C ALA A 229 -13.13 4.12 17.92
N THR A 230 -13.20 5.42 17.69
CA THR A 230 -13.72 6.34 18.69
C THR A 230 -15.26 6.23 18.73
N ARG A 231 -15.85 6.27 19.90
CA ARG A 231 -17.31 6.08 20.11
C ARG A 231 -18.19 7.12 19.39
N ASP A 232 -17.59 8.20 18.91
CA ASP A 232 -18.28 9.27 18.17
C ASP A 232 -18.20 9.11 16.63
N ALA A 233 -17.62 8.01 16.14
CA ALA A 233 -17.47 7.73 14.70
C ALA A 233 -18.56 6.78 14.15
N ALA A 234 -19.59 6.46 14.94
CA ALA A 234 -20.67 5.53 14.58
C ALA A 234 -21.95 6.28 14.18
#